data_0bfe2bbba89b6396d2e7bbd2743f76c4
#
_entry.id   0bfe2bbba89b6396d2e7bbd2743f76c4
#
_cell.length_a   1.000
_cell.length_b   1.000
_cell.length_c   1.000
_cell.angle_alpha   90.00
_cell.angle_beta   90.00
_cell.angle_gamma   90.00
#
_symmetry.space_group_name_H-M   'P 1'
#
loop_
_entity.id
_entity.type
_entity.pdbx_description
1 polymer ?
#
loop_
_entity_poly.entity_id
_entity_poly.type
_entity_poly.pdbx_seq_one_letter_code
_entity_poly.pdbx_strand_id
1 'polypeptide(L)'
;QQRPGKDEKIFNMYKFRTMTDERDENGELLPDEVRLTKFGKTLRSTSLDELPELFNIVKGDMSIVGPRPLLVRYLPLYNERQKHRHDVRPGFTGLAQVNGRNSISWEEKFEWDVKYVEHVTFLRDCRIILKTIAVVLKRDGISSATSATMEEFTGNRK
;
A
#
# COMPACT_ATOMS: atom_id res chain seq x y z
N GLN A 1 -11.91 2.11 -2.90
CA GLN A 1 -11.58 0.85 -2.18
C GLN A 1 -11.59 1.09 -0.68
N GLN A 2 -12.22 0.20 0.09
CA GLN A 2 -12.19 0.28 1.55
C GLN A 2 -10.83 -0.14 2.12
N ARG A 3 -10.32 0.66 3.06
CA ARG A 3 -9.04 0.43 3.75
C ARG A 3 -9.14 0.78 5.22
N PRO A 4 -8.40 0.09 6.11
CA PRO A 4 -8.27 0.50 7.50
C PRO A 4 -7.34 1.70 7.62
N GLY A 5 -7.78 2.69 8.35
CA GLY A 5 -7.03 3.88 8.71
C GLY A 5 -6.51 3.84 10.14
N LYS A 6 -6.33 5.02 10.74
CA LYS A 6 -5.97 5.15 12.16
C LYS A 6 -7.06 4.52 13.04
N ASP A 7 -6.62 3.85 14.13
CA ASP A 7 -7.48 3.12 15.06
C ASP A 7 -8.40 2.10 14.34
N GLU A 8 -7.91 1.51 13.23
CA GLU A 8 -8.61 0.54 12.38
C GLU A 8 -9.92 1.07 11.74
N LYS A 9 -10.19 2.38 11.81
CA LYS A 9 -11.39 2.99 11.23
C LYS A 9 -11.36 2.87 9.70
N ILE A 10 -12.39 2.25 9.13
CA ILE A 10 -12.47 2.03 7.69
C ILE A 10 -12.78 3.34 6.96
N PHE A 11 -12.01 3.64 5.92
CA PHE A 11 -12.25 4.76 5.02
C PHE A 11 -12.25 4.31 3.55
N ASN A 12 -12.79 5.15 2.68
CA ASN A 12 -12.78 4.91 1.23
C ASN A 12 -11.56 5.57 0.59
N MET A 13 -10.57 4.76 0.24
CA MET A 13 -9.38 5.18 -0.50
C MET A 13 -9.70 5.38 -1.98
N TYR A 14 -9.34 6.53 -2.52
CA TYR A 14 -9.57 6.88 -3.93
C TYR A 14 -8.38 6.49 -4.80
N LYS A 15 -8.69 5.84 -5.93
CA LYS A 15 -7.70 5.47 -6.97
C LYS A 15 -8.32 5.57 -8.34
N PHE A 16 -7.49 5.84 -9.36
CA PHE A 16 -7.95 5.65 -10.73
C PHE A 16 -8.13 4.16 -11.03
N ARG A 17 -9.17 3.84 -11.80
CA ARG A 17 -9.42 2.47 -12.25
C ARG A 17 -8.37 2.08 -13.30
N THR A 18 -7.66 0.99 -13.05
CA THR A 18 -6.62 0.44 -13.92
C THR A 18 -6.98 -0.91 -14.51
N MET A 19 -8.05 -1.53 -13.99
CA MET A 19 -8.52 -2.87 -14.35
C MET A 19 -9.96 -2.85 -14.80
N THR A 20 -10.35 -3.81 -15.64
CA THR A 20 -11.76 -4.09 -15.99
C THR A 20 -12.44 -4.87 -14.88
N ASP A 21 -13.78 -4.95 -14.95
CA ASP A 21 -14.60 -5.78 -14.05
C ASP A 21 -15.02 -7.09 -14.75
N GLU A 22 -14.21 -7.57 -15.71
CA GLU A 22 -14.47 -8.82 -16.44
C GLU A 22 -14.49 -10.02 -15.49
N ARG A 23 -15.49 -10.90 -15.75
CA ARG A 23 -15.79 -12.06 -14.93
C ARG A 23 -15.84 -13.31 -15.80
N ASP A 24 -15.61 -14.45 -15.18
CA ASP A 24 -15.80 -15.76 -15.78
C ASP A 24 -17.30 -16.18 -15.82
N GLU A 25 -17.57 -17.37 -16.35
CA GLU A 25 -18.91 -17.95 -16.44
C GLU A 25 -19.58 -18.19 -15.07
N ASN A 26 -18.80 -18.26 -13.99
CA ASN A 26 -19.28 -18.43 -12.61
C ASN A 26 -19.54 -17.09 -11.90
N GLY A 27 -19.27 -15.96 -12.58
CA GLY A 27 -19.40 -14.62 -12.02
C GLY A 27 -18.22 -14.18 -11.16
N GLU A 28 -17.12 -14.96 -11.11
CA GLU A 28 -15.88 -14.60 -10.41
C GLU A 28 -15.02 -13.67 -11.30
N LEU A 29 -14.29 -12.75 -10.65
CA LEU A 29 -13.40 -11.84 -11.37
C LEU A 29 -12.27 -12.62 -12.05
N LEU A 30 -12.03 -12.33 -13.33
CA LEU A 30 -10.88 -12.87 -14.05
C LEU A 30 -9.54 -12.50 -13.35
N PRO A 31 -8.46 -13.27 -13.58
CA PRO A 31 -7.14 -12.95 -13.05
C PRO A 31 -6.69 -11.53 -13.34
N ASP A 32 -5.94 -10.92 -12.43
CA ASP A 32 -5.49 -9.54 -12.51
C ASP A 32 -4.72 -9.22 -13.80
N GLU A 33 -3.95 -10.19 -14.31
CA GLU A 33 -3.18 -10.06 -15.56
C GLU A 33 -4.08 -9.85 -16.78
N VAL A 34 -5.26 -10.48 -16.79
CA VAL A 34 -6.26 -10.37 -17.88
C VAL A 34 -7.00 -9.04 -17.77
N ARG A 35 -7.37 -8.64 -16.56
CA ARG A 35 -8.15 -7.43 -16.28
C ARG A 35 -7.34 -6.14 -16.37
N LEU A 36 -6.01 -6.23 -16.24
CA LEU A 36 -5.12 -5.07 -16.27
C LEU A 36 -4.99 -4.52 -17.69
N THR A 37 -5.60 -3.35 -17.93
CA THR A 37 -5.55 -2.70 -19.25
C THR A 37 -4.14 -2.17 -19.57
N LYS A 38 -3.82 -1.97 -20.86
CA LYS A 38 -2.55 -1.33 -21.28
C LYS A 38 -2.38 0.05 -20.66
N PHE A 39 -3.44 0.85 -20.65
CA PHE A 39 -3.46 2.16 -20.00
C PHE A 39 -3.27 2.04 -18.48
N GLY A 40 -3.97 1.09 -17.85
CA GLY A 40 -3.82 0.79 -16.42
C GLY A 40 -2.40 0.38 -16.05
N LYS A 41 -1.72 -0.40 -16.90
CA LYS A 41 -0.31 -0.77 -16.71
C LYS A 41 0.60 0.45 -16.71
N THR A 42 0.38 1.40 -17.63
CA THR A 42 1.14 2.65 -17.68
C THR A 42 0.89 3.51 -16.44
N LEU A 43 -0.38 3.67 -16.00
CA LEU A 43 -0.71 4.40 -14.78
C LEU A 43 -0.02 3.80 -13.54
N ARG A 44 -0.06 2.47 -13.38
CA ARG A 44 0.61 1.77 -12.25
C ARG A 44 2.13 1.91 -12.31
N SER A 45 2.74 1.83 -13.50
CA SER A 45 4.20 1.95 -13.63
C SER A 45 4.73 3.33 -13.26
N THR A 46 3.88 4.36 -13.34
CA THR A 46 4.18 5.74 -12.96
C THR A 46 3.61 6.13 -11.60
N SER A 47 2.87 5.23 -10.93
CA SER A 47 2.11 5.49 -9.68
C SER A 47 1.07 6.63 -9.81
N LEU A 48 0.70 7.02 -11.02
CA LEU A 48 -0.32 8.06 -11.24
C LEU A 48 -1.73 7.59 -10.85
N ASP A 49 -1.96 6.28 -10.81
CA ASP A 49 -3.22 5.71 -10.33
C ASP A 49 -3.52 6.04 -8.86
N GLU A 50 -2.52 6.41 -8.09
CA GLU A 50 -2.62 6.76 -6.66
C GLU A 50 -2.85 8.25 -6.41
N LEU A 51 -2.75 9.13 -7.42
CA LEU A 51 -2.96 10.57 -7.26
C LEU A 51 -4.29 10.97 -6.57
N PRO A 52 -5.43 10.28 -6.80
CA PRO A 52 -6.65 10.62 -6.08
C PRO A 52 -6.58 10.39 -4.56
N GLU A 53 -5.59 9.65 -4.04
CA GLU A 53 -5.37 9.51 -2.59
C GLU A 53 -5.03 10.85 -1.92
N LEU A 54 -4.57 11.86 -2.70
CA LEU A 54 -4.37 13.21 -2.20
C LEU A 54 -5.66 13.83 -1.61
N PHE A 55 -6.83 13.47 -2.14
CA PHE A 55 -8.11 13.88 -1.54
C PHE A 55 -8.31 13.23 -0.15
N ASN A 56 -7.85 12.00 0.05
CA ASN A 56 -7.90 11.36 1.38
C ASN A 56 -6.96 12.07 2.37
N ILE A 57 -5.82 12.60 1.90
CA ILE A 57 -4.92 13.39 2.75
C ILE A 57 -5.59 14.70 3.16
N VAL A 58 -6.19 15.43 2.21
CA VAL A 58 -6.90 16.69 2.50
C VAL A 58 -8.08 16.47 3.45
N LYS A 59 -8.81 15.36 3.31
CA LYS A 59 -9.91 14.96 4.21
C LYS A 59 -9.43 14.53 5.60
N GLY A 60 -8.15 14.21 5.77
CA GLY A 60 -7.58 13.74 7.03
C GLY A 60 -7.72 12.24 7.27
N ASP A 61 -8.15 11.45 6.28
CA ASP A 61 -8.18 9.98 6.33
C ASP A 61 -6.75 9.40 6.27
N MET A 62 -5.86 10.08 5.53
CA MET A 62 -4.48 9.69 5.29
C MET A 62 -3.50 10.81 5.64
N SER A 63 -2.23 10.47 5.72
CA SER A 63 -1.09 11.39 5.80
C SER A 63 -0.20 11.25 4.56
N ILE A 64 0.71 12.20 4.34
CA ILE A 64 1.74 12.06 3.29
C ILE A 64 2.65 10.88 3.62
N VAL A 65 3.10 10.76 4.88
CA VAL A 65 3.99 9.68 5.35
C VAL A 65 3.27 8.86 6.41
N GLY A 66 3.36 7.54 6.31
CA GLY A 66 2.78 6.59 7.25
C GLY A 66 2.80 5.16 6.70
N PRO A 67 2.35 4.18 7.49
CA PRO A 67 2.13 2.81 7.02
C PRO A 67 1.15 2.76 5.85
N ARG A 68 1.45 1.99 4.80
CA ARG A 68 0.56 1.86 3.64
C ARG A 68 -0.76 1.21 4.04
N PRO A 69 -1.95 1.78 3.67
CA PRO A 69 -3.23 1.17 4.00
C PRO A 69 -3.42 -0.14 3.20
N LEU A 70 -3.57 -1.25 3.92
CA LEU A 70 -3.71 -2.59 3.35
C LEU A 70 -5.19 -3.01 3.27
N LEU A 71 -5.45 -4.26 2.91
CA LEU A 71 -6.82 -4.77 2.77
C LEU A 71 -7.49 -4.94 4.13
N VAL A 72 -8.79 -4.61 4.22
CA VAL A 72 -9.59 -4.78 5.44
C VAL A 72 -9.54 -6.23 5.95
N ARG A 73 -9.53 -7.21 5.03
CA ARG A 73 -9.45 -8.64 5.37
C ARG A 73 -8.16 -9.07 6.08
N TYR A 74 -7.13 -8.20 6.13
CA TYR A 74 -5.89 -8.49 6.85
C TYR A 74 -5.96 -8.14 8.35
N LEU A 75 -6.95 -7.34 8.78
CA LEU A 75 -7.10 -6.93 10.19
C LEU A 75 -7.07 -8.11 11.17
N PRO A 76 -7.85 -9.20 10.95
CA PRO A 76 -7.84 -10.34 11.88
C PRO A 76 -6.56 -11.18 11.81
N LEU A 77 -5.68 -10.96 10.85
CA LEU A 77 -4.44 -11.72 10.64
C LEU A 77 -3.23 -11.11 11.34
N TYR A 78 -3.33 -9.83 11.78
CA TYR A 78 -2.22 -9.16 12.45
C TYR A 78 -2.01 -9.70 13.87
N ASN A 79 -0.74 -9.91 14.23
CA ASN A 79 -0.37 -10.11 15.63
C ASN A 79 -0.38 -8.77 16.38
N GLU A 80 -0.23 -8.82 17.72
CA GLU A 80 -0.31 -7.62 18.58
C GLU A 80 0.70 -6.53 18.17
N ARG A 81 1.92 -6.90 17.79
CA ARG A 81 2.94 -5.93 17.33
C ARG A 81 2.55 -5.27 16.00
N GLN A 82 2.05 -6.06 15.06
CA GLN A 82 1.66 -5.57 13.73
C GLN A 82 0.45 -4.62 13.77
N LYS A 83 -0.45 -4.78 14.74
CA LYS A 83 -1.61 -3.88 14.93
C LYS A 83 -1.18 -2.44 15.20
N HIS A 84 -0.04 -2.20 15.84
CA HIS A 84 0.47 -0.86 16.09
C HIS A 84 0.68 -0.02 14.83
N ARG A 85 0.72 -0.63 13.65
CA ARG A 85 0.72 0.12 12.39
C ARG A 85 -0.50 1.03 12.21
N HIS A 86 -1.59 0.78 12.95
CA HIS A 86 -2.83 1.56 12.94
C HIS A 86 -2.88 2.66 14.02
N ASP A 87 -1.83 2.83 14.83
CA ASP A 87 -1.77 3.89 15.85
C ASP A 87 -1.59 5.29 15.23
N VAL A 88 -1.20 5.34 13.96
CA VAL A 88 -1.08 6.57 13.16
C VAL A 88 -1.95 6.52 11.90
N ARG A 89 -2.14 7.67 11.24
CA ARG A 89 -2.81 7.70 9.93
C ARG A 89 -1.97 6.94 8.90
N PRO A 90 -2.63 6.17 8.01
CA PRO A 90 -1.93 5.55 6.89
C PRO A 90 -1.32 6.60 5.97
N GLY A 91 -0.21 6.26 5.33
CA GLY A 91 0.54 7.17 4.47
C GLY A 91 0.37 6.89 2.98
N PHE A 92 0.45 7.96 2.18
CA PHE A 92 0.63 7.88 0.73
C PHE A 92 1.99 7.24 0.40
N THR A 93 3.02 7.60 1.14
CA THR A 93 4.32 6.92 1.19
C THR A 93 4.68 6.53 2.62
N GLY A 94 5.71 5.70 2.80
CA GLY A 94 6.11 5.26 4.12
C GLY A 94 7.44 4.53 4.13
N LEU A 95 7.88 4.18 5.34
CA LEU A 95 9.21 3.61 5.55
C LEU A 95 9.37 2.24 4.85
N ALA A 96 8.34 1.39 4.84
CA ALA A 96 8.35 0.12 4.12
C ALA A 96 8.45 0.32 2.60
N GLN A 97 7.73 1.33 2.05
CA GLN A 97 7.76 1.60 0.62
C GLN A 97 9.15 2.04 0.13
N VAL A 98 9.90 2.79 0.93
CA VAL A 98 11.24 3.26 0.54
C VAL A 98 12.37 2.29 0.86
N ASN A 99 12.08 1.19 1.58
CA ASN A 99 13.08 0.18 1.95
C ASN A 99 12.81 -1.20 1.32
N GLY A 100 12.14 -1.26 0.16
CA GLY A 100 12.01 -2.49 -0.61
C GLY A 100 10.68 -2.70 -1.32
N ARG A 101 9.62 -1.93 -0.97
CA ARG A 101 8.29 -2.03 -1.62
C ARG A 101 7.79 -3.48 -1.65
N ASN A 102 7.74 -4.09 -2.85
CA ASN A 102 7.24 -5.45 -3.07
C ASN A 102 8.35 -6.52 -3.08
N SER A 103 9.62 -6.13 -2.89
CA SER A 103 10.75 -7.06 -2.86
C SER A 103 11.07 -7.61 -1.47
N ILE A 104 10.44 -7.11 -0.41
CA ILE A 104 10.61 -7.54 0.98
C ILE A 104 9.41 -8.36 1.46
N SER A 105 9.64 -9.22 2.45
CA SER A 105 8.59 -10.06 3.05
C SER A 105 7.50 -9.23 3.76
N TRP A 106 6.37 -9.87 4.08
CA TRP A 106 5.31 -9.24 4.87
C TRP A 106 5.79 -8.88 6.28
N GLU A 107 6.57 -9.75 6.90
CA GLU A 107 7.15 -9.55 8.22
C GLU A 107 8.04 -8.30 8.23
N GLU A 108 8.94 -8.18 7.24
CA GLU A 108 9.82 -7.00 7.11
C GLU A 108 9.02 -5.72 6.88
N LYS A 109 7.94 -5.76 6.07
CA LYS A 109 7.06 -4.59 5.86
C LYS A 109 6.44 -4.14 7.16
N PHE A 110 5.88 -5.06 7.94
CA PHE A 110 5.25 -4.74 9.22
C PHE A 110 6.26 -4.21 10.23
N GLU A 111 7.47 -4.76 10.26
CA GLU A 111 8.55 -4.22 11.12
C GLU A 111 8.94 -2.79 10.72
N TRP A 112 9.02 -2.47 9.43
CA TRP A 112 9.26 -1.08 8.99
C TRP A 112 8.10 -0.16 9.35
N ASP A 113 6.85 -0.64 9.24
CA ASP A 113 5.67 0.12 9.63
C ASP A 113 5.67 0.43 11.13
N VAL A 114 5.94 -0.57 11.98
CA VAL A 114 6.01 -0.40 13.44
C VAL A 114 7.18 0.51 13.82
N LYS A 115 8.36 0.32 13.24
CA LYS A 115 9.51 1.22 13.47
C LYS A 115 9.22 2.67 13.10
N TYR A 116 8.37 2.90 12.09
CA TYR A 116 7.92 4.25 11.76
C TYR A 116 7.03 4.81 12.88
N VAL A 117 6.04 4.04 13.32
CA VAL A 117 5.08 4.43 14.36
C VAL A 117 5.78 4.76 15.68
N GLU A 118 6.78 3.95 16.09
CA GLU A 118 7.56 4.16 17.31
C GLU A 118 8.35 5.49 17.31
N HIS A 119 8.68 6.02 16.13
CA HIS A 119 9.54 7.20 16.00
C HIS A 119 9.09 8.15 14.88
N VAL A 120 7.89 8.72 14.99
CA VAL A 120 7.40 9.73 14.04
C VAL A 120 8.08 11.06 14.32
N THR A 121 8.81 11.59 13.34
CA THR A 121 9.43 12.92 13.42
C THR A 121 9.39 13.61 12.06
N PHE A 122 9.28 14.95 12.07
CA PHE A 122 9.25 15.76 10.85
C PHE A 122 10.48 15.51 9.95
N LEU A 123 11.69 15.43 10.52
CA LEU A 123 12.92 15.18 9.75
C LEU A 123 12.91 13.79 9.11
N ARG A 124 12.34 12.79 9.79
CA ARG A 124 12.19 11.44 9.24
C ARG A 124 11.22 11.43 8.08
N ASP A 125 10.11 12.14 8.20
CA ASP A 125 9.13 12.29 7.13
C ASP A 125 9.74 12.97 5.90
N CYS A 126 10.48 14.04 6.07
CA CYS A 126 11.21 14.69 4.98
C CYS A 126 12.18 13.73 4.28
N ARG A 127 12.94 12.92 5.05
CA ARG A 127 13.84 11.90 4.47
C ARG A 127 13.10 10.83 3.70
N ILE A 128 11.94 10.37 4.19
CA ILE A 128 11.10 9.40 3.50
C ILE A 128 10.57 9.97 2.19
N ILE A 129 10.10 11.22 2.18
CA ILE A 129 9.63 11.90 0.97
C ILE A 129 10.75 11.99 -0.07
N LEU A 130 11.95 12.43 0.31
CA LEU A 130 13.11 12.51 -0.61
C LEU A 130 13.49 11.13 -1.17
N LYS A 131 13.50 10.09 -0.33
CA LYS A 131 13.74 8.72 -0.78
C LYS A 131 12.64 8.23 -1.72
N THR A 132 11.37 8.59 -1.47
CA THR A 132 10.25 8.24 -2.34
C THR A 132 10.45 8.78 -3.75
N ILE A 133 10.83 10.04 -3.87
CA ILE A 133 11.14 10.66 -5.18
C ILE A 133 12.23 9.86 -5.90
N ALA A 134 13.31 9.49 -5.21
CA ALA A 134 14.41 8.72 -5.79
C ALA A 134 13.94 7.32 -6.25
N VAL A 135 13.14 6.62 -5.44
CA VAL A 135 12.61 5.27 -5.76
C VAL A 135 11.64 5.32 -6.94
N VAL A 136 10.77 6.34 -7.01
CA VAL A 136 9.83 6.51 -8.13
C VAL A 136 10.58 6.81 -9.43
N LEU A 137 11.59 7.67 -9.39
CA LEU A 137 12.41 8.00 -10.57
C LEU A 137 13.22 6.80 -11.07
N LYS A 138 13.73 5.96 -10.17
CA LYS A 138 14.44 4.72 -10.53
C LYS A 138 13.52 3.58 -10.98
N ARG A 139 12.21 3.69 -10.75
CA ARG A 139 11.22 2.64 -11.01
C ARG A 139 11.52 1.31 -10.31
N ASP A 140 12.22 1.34 -9.18
CA ASP A 140 12.59 0.15 -8.41
C ASP A 140 11.39 -0.47 -7.69
N GLY A 141 11.33 -1.82 -7.62
CA GLY A 141 10.39 -2.57 -6.78
C GLY A 141 8.90 -2.44 -7.17
N ILE A 142 8.60 -2.20 -8.46
CA ILE A 142 7.20 -2.08 -8.96
C ILE A 142 6.50 -3.44 -8.96
N SER A 143 7.22 -4.53 -9.25
CA SER A 143 6.71 -5.91 -9.22
C SER A 143 7.43 -6.75 -8.18
N SER A 144 6.79 -7.82 -7.67
CA SER A 144 7.47 -8.85 -6.90
C SER A 144 8.29 -9.76 -7.85
N ALA A 145 9.20 -10.57 -7.30
CA ALA A 145 10.02 -11.48 -8.08
C ALA A 145 9.19 -12.55 -8.84
N THR A 146 7.96 -12.81 -8.40
CA THR A 146 7.12 -13.92 -8.86
C THR A 146 5.80 -13.51 -9.50
N SER A 147 5.33 -12.26 -9.31
CA SER A 147 4.04 -11.81 -9.84
C SER A 147 3.99 -10.31 -10.12
N ALA A 148 3.03 -9.89 -10.97
CA ALA A 148 2.74 -8.48 -11.25
C ALA A 148 2.25 -7.70 -10.02
N THR A 149 1.76 -8.41 -9.00
CA THR A 149 1.33 -7.87 -7.70
C THR A 149 1.96 -8.72 -6.60
N MET A 150 2.12 -8.16 -5.40
CA MET A 150 2.62 -8.91 -4.27
C MET A 150 1.63 -10.01 -3.88
N GLU A 151 2.15 -11.18 -3.49
CA GLU A 151 1.35 -12.26 -2.92
C GLU A 151 0.52 -11.78 -1.72
N GLU A 152 -0.66 -12.37 -1.52
CA GLU A 152 -1.53 -11.99 -0.42
C GLU A 152 -0.95 -12.37 0.94
N PHE A 153 -1.20 -11.50 1.93
CA PHE A 153 -0.89 -11.83 3.31
C PHE A 153 -1.91 -12.85 3.84
N THR A 154 -1.43 -14.03 4.21
CA THR A 154 -2.25 -15.14 4.72
C THR A 154 -2.14 -15.34 6.23
N GLY A 155 -1.49 -14.42 6.92
CA GLY A 155 -1.22 -14.49 8.36
C GLY A 155 0.24 -14.81 8.68
N ASN A 156 0.58 -14.76 9.95
CA ASN A 156 1.93 -15.07 10.42
C ASN A 156 2.14 -16.59 10.38
N ARG A 157 3.25 -17.05 9.83
CA ARG A 157 3.64 -18.45 9.94
C ARG A 157 3.88 -18.77 11.41
N LYS A 158 3.27 -19.86 11.89
CA LYS A 158 3.50 -20.39 13.23
C LYS A 158 4.89 -20.99 13.32
#